data_5d9d15e03ab6a7eb0fa69399742c182c
#
_entry.id   5d9d15e03ab6a7eb0fa69399742c182c
#
_cell.length_a   1.000
_cell.length_b   1.000
_cell.length_c   1.000
_cell.angle_alpha   90.00
_cell.angle_beta   90.00
_cell.angle_gamma   90.00
#
_symmetry.space_group_name_H-M   'P 1'
#
loop_
_entity.id
_entity.type
_entity.pdbx_description
1 polymer ?
#
loop_
_entity_poly.entity_id
_entity_poly.type
_entity_poly.pdbx_seq_one_letter_code
_entity_poly.pdbx_strand_id
1 'polypeptide(L)'
;MLPRSRRKPQRTSRSPELQPELQVELTYRQAQKTIDSLRTQWVTSPRERSQLEPMLRGLGRMQSKLDRRVIHIAVLGLVGRGKSSLLNALLGESVFVTGPLHGVTQRLESAHWILPETEGETDVATPLTVELWDTPGLDEVQGDDRERLAQRVAQRADLILFVISGDLSQIEWDALHRLRRSGKPLLLVLNKVDQYPECDREAIYAKIQNDRLQDWISPTEIVMTAAAPVKRIAQRQANGQVVVTPGLALPQVEDLKARILEILQREGLALLTLNSLLYAQVAQNRMVECKLKLRETAVDQIIWQGAVTKATTIALNPIAIVDVMAGAVIDVSLILSLARLYGLPLNRWGAWRLLRSIGLSMAAVSASELFSSLGLGSLKTLLGASLSATGGATLAPYISIAVTQGAVAGVSSYAVGQVAKRCLIEGCHHGEASVHKTVERVLANLDEGSILARLRSELQLDLQAFARKS
;
A
#
# COMPACT_ATOMS: atom_id res chain seq x y z
N MET A 1 -1.45 -70.84 9.89
CA MET A 1 -1.48 -70.21 8.56
C MET A 1 -2.74 -69.35 8.43
N LEU A 2 -2.64 -68.03 8.60
CA LEU A 2 -3.74 -67.11 8.42
C LEU A 2 -3.43 -66.29 7.16
N PRO A 3 -4.40 -65.92 6.29
CA PRO A 3 -4.15 -65.30 5.03
C PRO A 3 -3.95 -63.75 5.21
N ARG A 4 -2.90 -63.24 4.58
CA ARG A 4 -2.59 -61.81 4.48
C ARG A 4 -3.66 -61.07 3.70
N SER A 5 -4.33 -60.08 4.32
CA SER A 5 -5.23 -59.14 3.65
C SER A 5 -4.43 -58.19 2.74
N ARG A 6 -4.72 -58.22 1.44
CA ARG A 6 -4.23 -57.28 0.44
C ARG A 6 -4.91 -55.91 0.68
N ARG A 7 -4.13 -54.90 1.17
CA ARG A 7 -4.53 -53.50 1.13
C ARG A 7 -4.60 -53.02 -0.33
N LYS A 8 -5.78 -52.61 -0.76
CA LYS A 8 -5.96 -51.88 -2.02
C LYS A 8 -5.25 -50.53 -1.94
N PRO A 9 -4.55 -50.05 -2.98
CA PRO A 9 -3.99 -48.70 -2.99
C PRO A 9 -5.14 -47.68 -3.03
N GLN A 10 -5.14 -46.74 -2.08
CA GLN A 10 -6.01 -45.57 -2.11
C GLN A 10 -5.61 -44.72 -3.33
N ARG A 11 -6.51 -44.63 -4.30
CA ARG A 11 -6.46 -43.63 -5.35
C ARG A 11 -6.61 -42.25 -4.70
N THR A 12 -5.53 -41.56 -4.49
CA THR A 12 -5.55 -40.12 -4.25
C THR A 12 -6.12 -39.46 -5.50
N SER A 13 -7.34 -38.95 -5.42
CA SER A 13 -7.94 -38.11 -6.43
C SER A 13 -7.12 -36.82 -6.50
N ARG A 14 -6.12 -36.74 -7.39
CA ARG A 14 -5.58 -35.45 -7.84
C ARG A 14 -6.73 -34.71 -8.50
N SER A 15 -7.12 -33.60 -7.92
CA SER A 15 -7.95 -32.61 -8.58
C SER A 15 -7.31 -32.31 -9.95
N PRO A 16 -8.06 -32.22 -11.05
CA PRO A 16 -7.49 -31.90 -12.34
C PRO A 16 -6.81 -30.53 -12.24
N GLU A 17 -5.50 -30.48 -12.39
CA GLU A 17 -4.76 -29.23 -12.54
C GLU A 17 -5.35 -28.54 -13.78
N LEU A 18 -6.03 -27.41 -13.56
CA LEU A 18 -6.52 -26.55 -14.62
C LEU A 18 -5.35 -26.17 -15.52
N GLN A 19 -5.56 -26.20 -16.82
CA GLN A 19 -4.54 -25.79 -17.80
C GLN A 19 -4.07 -24.37 -17.44
N PRO A 20 -2.76 -24.06 -17.50
CA PRO A 20 -2.19 -22.79 -17.04
C PRO A 20 -2.89 -21.56 -17.66
N GLU A 21 -3.30 -21.64 -18.91
CA GLU A 21 -4.03 -20.60 -19.63
C GLU A 21 -5.40 -20.29 -19.02
N LEU A 22 -6.16 -21.33 -18.66
CA LEU A 22 -7.44 -21.18 -18.00
C LEU A 22 -7.30 -20.52 -16.61
N GLN A 23 -6.22 -20.84 -15.92
CA GLN A 23 -5.93 -20.26 -14.61
C GLN A 23 -5.59 -18.78 -14.71
N VAL A 24 -4.83 -18.36 -15.72
CA VAL A 24 -4.53 -16.94 -16.00
C VAL A 24 -5.80 -16.16 -16.35
N GLU A 25 -6.66 -16.71 -17.22
CA GLU A 25 -7.94 -16.07 -17.59
C GLU A 25 -8.89 -15.92 -16.39
N LEU A 26 -8.98 -16.93 -15.51
CA LEU A 26 -9.76 -16.85 -14.28
C LEU A 26 -9.24 -15.75 -13.34
N THR A 27 -7.92 -15.67 -13.18
CA THR A 27 -7.27 -14.62 -12.37
C THR A 27 -7.50 -13.23 -12.95
N TYR A 28 -7.48 -13.09 -14.26
CA TYR A 28 -7.78 -11.85 -14.97
C TYR A 28 -9.21 -11.38 -14.71
N ARG A 29 -10.20 -12.26 -14.86
CA ARG A 29 -11.61 -11.96 -14.53
C ARG A 29 -11.81 -11.60 -13.06
N GLN A 30 -11.07 -12.24 -12.18
CA GLN A 30 -11.10 -11.92 -10.75
C GLN A 30 -10.51 -10.54 -10.48
N ALA A 31 -9.44 -10.14 -11.17
CA ALA A 31 -8.86 -8.81 -11.07
C ALA A 31 -9.85 -7.72 -11.51
N GLN A 32 -10.55 -7.91 -12.63
CA GLN A 32 -11.60 -7.00 -13.10
C GLN A 32 -12.70 -6.82 -12.05
N LYS A 33 -13.22 -7.91 -11.48
CA LYS A 33 -14.24 -7.87 -10.42
C LYS A 33 -13.74 -7.17 -9.17
N THR A 34 -12.50 -7.41 -8.77
CA THR A 34 -11.90 -6.79 -7.57
C THR A 34 -11.79 -5.27 -7.74
N ILE A 35 -11.32 -4.80 -8.89
CA ILE A 35 -11.21 -3.36 -9.17
C ILE A 35 -12.58 -2.70 -9.24
N ASP A 36 -13.54 -3.34 -9.88
CA ASP A 36 -14.91 -2.83 -9.96
C ASP A 36 -15.56 -2.73 -8.56
N SER A 37 -15.41 -3.75 -7.74
CA SER A 37 -15.92 -3.74 -6.36
C SER A 37 -15.29 -2.62 -5.52
N LEU A 38 -13.97 -2.36 -5.67
CA LEU A 38 -13.30 -1.26 -4.99
C LEU A 38 -13.82 0.11 -5.44
N ARG A 39 -14.24 0.26 -6.69
CA ARG A 39 -14.81 1.51 -7.21
C ARG A 39 -16.23 1.77 -6.75
N THR A 40 -17.03 0.72 -6.64
CA THR A 40 -18.48 0.83 -6.38
C THR A 40 -18.84 0.77 -4.91
N GLN A 41 -18.20 -0.07 -4.12
CA GLN A 41 -18.59 -0.35 -2.73
C GLN A 41 -18.00 0.61 -1.69
N TRP A 42 -16.99 1.41 -2.06
CA TRP A 42 -16.19 2.18 -1.08
C TRP A 42 -16.66 3.61 -0.84
N VAL A 43 -17.63 4.11 -1.57
CA VAL A 43 -18.11 5.51 -1.45
C VAL A 43 -19.44 5.54 -0.72
N THR A 44 -19.44 6.04 0.52
CA THR A 44 -20.62 6.13 1.37
C THR A 44 -21.16 7.55 1.55
N SER A 45 -20.31 8.57 1.38
CA SER A 45 -20.72 9.97 1.52
C SER A 45 -20.11 10.90 0.46
N PRO A 46 -20.73 12.05 0.14
CA PRO A 46 -20.17 13.04 -0.78
C PRO A 46 -18.82 13.60 -0.35
N ARG A 47 -18.59 13.73 0.96
CA ARG A 47 -17.34 14.23 1.55
C ARG A 47 -16.20 13.21 1.38
N GLU A 48 -16.49 11.92 1.58
CA GLU A 48 -15.53 10.85 1.31
C GLU A 48 -15.19 10.78 -0.19
N ARG A 49 -16.18 10.97 -1.06
CA ARG A 49 -16.02 10.93 -2.51
C ARG A 49 -14.99 11.94 -3.01
N SER A 50 -15.06 13.20 -2.54
CA SER A 50 -14.12 14.23 -2.97
C SER A 50 -12.67 13.93 -2.58
N GLN A 51 -12.46 13.33 -1.42
CA GLN A 51 -11.13 12.95 -0.92
C GLN A 51 -10.59 11.68 -1.61
N LEU A 52 -11.46 10.74 -1.95
CA LEU A 52 -11.10 9.48 -2.60
C LEU A 52 -11.03 9.59 -4.14
N GLU A 53 -11.51 10.70 -4.73
CA GLU A 53 -11.59 10.91 -6.17
C GLU A 53 -10.28 10.62 -6.95
N PRO A 54 -9.08 11.02 -6.46
CA PRO A 54 -7.83 10.71 -7.16
C PRO A 54 -7.56 9.20 -7.26
N MET A 55 -7.90 8.44 -6.21
CA MET A 55 -7.73 6.98 -6.14
C MET A 55 -8.77 6.27 -7.02
N LEU A 56 -10.02 6.72 -6.96
CA LEU A 56 -11.10 6.18 -7.80
C LEU A 56 -10.82 6.40 -9.30
N ARG A 57 -10.31 7.57 -9.69
CA ARG A 57 -9.86 7.82 -11.06
C ARG A 57 -8.70 6.93 -11.46
N GLY A 58 -7.77 6.68 -10.54
CA GLY A 58 -6.67 5.73 -10.76
C GLY A 58 -7.16 4.30 -11.02
N LEU A 59 -8.08 3.81 -10.18
CA LEU A 59 -8.72 2.50 -10.37
C LEU A 59 -9.52 2.44 -11.67
N GLY A 60 -10.21 3.52 -12.06
CA GLY A 60 -10.92 3.61 -13.34
C GLY A 60 -9.99 3.48 -14.55
N ARG A 61 -8.82 4.14 -14.51
CA ARG A 61 -7.81 3.96 -15.57
C ARG A 61 -7.28 2.53 -15.62
N MET A 62 -7.05 1.91 -14.47
CA MET A 62 -6.60 0.51 -14.41
C MET A 62 -7.64 -0.47 -14.94
N GLN A 63 -8.92 -0.23 -14.65
CA GLN A 63 -10.02 -1.02 -15.22
C GLN A 63 -10.08 -0.88 -16.73
N SER A 64 -10.03 0.36 -17.27
CA SER A 64 -10.01 0.59 -18.71
C SER A 64 -8.81 -0.07 -19.40
N LYS A 65 -7.66 -0.11 -18.72
CA LYS A 65 -6.45 -0.78 -19.17
C LYS A 65 -6.65 -2.30 -19.26
N LEU A 66 -7.26 -2.90 -18.23
CA LEU A 66 -7.64 -4.32 -18.25
C LEU A 66 -8.63 -4.60 -19.38
N ASP A 67 -9.74 -3.86 -19.46
CA ASP A 67 -10.80 -4.10 -20.44
C ASP A 67 -10.30 -4.02 -21.89
N ARG A 68 -9.32 -3.15 -22.15
CA ARG A 68 -8.69 -3.00 -23.47
C ARG A 68 -7.47 -3.90 -23.67
N ARG A 69 -7.08 -4.68 -22.68
CA ARG A 69 -5.86 -5.51 -22.67
C ARG A 69 -4.60 -4.74 -23.09
N VAL A 70 -4.42 -3.52 -22.56
CA VAL A 70 -3.28 -2.66 -22.88
C VAL A 70 -2.11 -2.95 -21.94
N ILE A 71 -0.96 -3.28 -22.50
CA ILE A 71 0.30 -3.44 -21.78
C ILE A 71 1.13 -2.17 -21.92
N HIS A 72 1.56 -1.60 -20.79
CA HIS A 72 2.43 -0.44 -20.76
C HIS A 72 3.89 -0.87 -20.58
N ILE A 73 4.72 -0.52 -21.54
CA ILE A 73 6.19 -0.70 -21.47
C ILE A 73 6.81 0.67 -21.29
N ALA A 74 7.47 0.90 -20.17
CA ALA A 74 8.12 2.17 -19.87
C ALA A 74 9.63 2.08 -20.00
N VAL A 75 10.25 3.11 -20.58
CA VAL A 75 11.71 3.21 -20.69
C VAL A 75 12.24 4.17 -19.65
N LEU A 76 13.20 3.70 -18.83
CA LEU A 76 13.88 4.48 -17.79
C LEU A 76 15.39 4.48 -18.02
N GLY A 77 16.07 5.50 -17.55
CA GLY A 77 17.53 5.65 -17.60
C GLY A 77 17.93 7.12 -17.52
N LEU A 78 19.24 7.40 -17.44
CA LEU A 78 19.75 8.78 -17.42
C LEU A 78 19.53 9.47 -18.77
N VAL A 79 19.73 10.78 -18.78
CA VAL A 79 19.77 11.56 -20.02
C VAL A 79 20.90 11.08 -20.92
N GLY A 80 20.69 11.16 -22.22
CA GLY A 80 21.70 10.78 -23.21
C GLY A 80 21.90 9.26 -23.35
N ARG A 81 21.17 8.40 -22.63
CA ARG A 81 21.25 6.92 -22.82
C ARG A 81 20.57 6.43 -24.10
N GLY A 82 19.80 7.29 -24.78
CA GLY A 82 19.15 6.98 -26.03
C GLY A 82 17.77 6.33 -25.88
N LYS A 83 17.03 6.67 -24.81
CA LYS A 83 15.67 6.17 -24.54
C LYS A 83 14.69 6.41 -25.68
N SER A 84 14.52 7.67 -26.08
CA SER A 84 13.63 8.08 -27.18
C SER A 84 14.06 7.47 -28.53
N SER A 85 15.40 7.39 -28.79
CA SER A 85 15.92 6.72 -29.97
C SER A 85 15.62 5.22 -29.99
N LEU A 86 15.69 4.57 -28.81
CA LEU A 86 15.37 3.15 -28.65
C LEU A 86 13.88 2.89 -28.95
N LEU A 87 13.00 3.73 -28.44
CA LEU A 87 11.57 3.62 -28.71
C LEU A 87 11.25 3.85 -30.18
N ASN A 88 11.84 4.85 -30.81
CA ASN A 88 11.69 5.09 -32.24
C ASN A 88 12.18 3.89 -33.07
N ALA A 89 13.31 3.28 -32.67
CA ALA A 89 13.83 2.10 -33.34
C ALA A 89 12.93 0.86 -33.18
N LEU A 90 12.29 0.69 -32.02
CA LEU A 90 11.31 -0.39 -31.80
C LEU A 90 10.04 -0.18 -32.62
N LEU A 91 9.57 1.08 -32.73
CA LEU A 91 8.41 1.44 -33.54
C LEU A 91 8.68 1.33 -35.04
N GLY A 92 9.92 1.56 -35.46
CA GLY A 92 10.29 1.70 -36.87
C GLY A 92 10.00 3.09 -37.45
N GLU A 93 9.60 4.05 -36.63
CA GLU A 93 9.21 5.42 -36.98
C GLU A 93 9.69 6.44 -35.94
N SER A 94 9.88 7.70 -36.38
CA SER A 94 10.30 8.81 -35.54
C SER A 94 9.09 9.49 -34.86
N VAL A 95 8.58 8.91 -33.80
CA VAL A 95 7.45 9.42 -33.01
C VAL A 95 7.93 10.33 -31.88
N PHE A 96 8.95 9.89 -31.13
CA PHE A 96 9.51 10.63 -30.00
C PHE A 96 10.61 11.58 -30.45
N VAL A 97 10.61 12.78 -29.86
CA VAL A 97 11.65 13.77 -30.19
C VAL A 97 12.99 13.34 -29.61
N THR A 98 14.01 13.30 -30.45
CA THR A 98 15.39 12.95 -30.05
C THR A 98 16.31 14.15 -30.22
N GLY A 99 17.22 14.36 -29.27
CA GLY A 99 18.18 15.46 -29.38
C GLY A 99 19.38 15.28 -28.45
N PRO A 100 20.52 15.93 -28.74
CA PRO A 100 21.72 15.87 -27.92
C PRO A 100 21.64 16.74 -26.66
N LEU A 101 20.65 17.62 -26.56
CA LEU A 101 20.48 18.55 -25.44
C LEU A 101 19.71 17.90 -24.29
N HIS A 102 20.04 18.30 -23.06
CA HIS A 102 19.29 17.93 -21.86
C HIS A 102 17.87 18.54 -21.91
N GLY A 103 16.87 17.80 -21.42
CA GLY A 103 15.50 18.32 -21.24
C GLY A 103 14.62 18.22 -22.49
N VAL A 104 14.94 17.38 -23.48
CA VAL A 104 14.10 17.17 -24.66
C VAL A 104 12.77 16.54 -24.24
N THR A 105 12.80 15.50 -23.40
CA THR A 105 11.61 14.83 -22.86
C THR A 105 11.28 15.35 -21.48
N GLN A 106 10.45 16.39 -21.35
CA GLN A 106 10.06 16.97 -20.07
C GLN A 106 8.83 16.30 -19.44
N ARG A 107 8.06 15.59 -20.21
CA ARG A 107 6.82 14.90 -19.79
C ARG A 107 6.84 13.47 -20.30
N LEU A 108 6.05 12.63 -19.63
CA LEU A 108 5.79 11.27 -20.10
C LEU A 108 5.02 11.34 -21.42
N GLU A 109 5.61 10.84 -22.49
CA GLU A 109 5.01 10.70 -23.82
C GLU A 109 4.70 9.23 -24.09
N SER A 110 3.68 8.93 -24.89
CA SER A 110 3.30 7.56 -25.20
C SER A 110 2.98 7.36 -26.67
N ALA A 111 3.26 6.16 -27.15
CA ALA A 111 2.93 5.73 -28.51
C ALA A 111 2.45 4.28 -28.51
N HIS A 112 1.51 3.96 -29.41
CA HIS A 112 1.04 2.60 -29.60
C HIS A 112 2.03 1.81 -30.47
N TRP A 113 2.38 0.62 -30.02
CA TRP A 113 3.20 -0.30 -30.78
C TRP A 113 2.31 -1.41 -31.36
N ILE A 114 2.18 -1.43 -32.70
CA ILE A 114 1.45 -2.47 -33.42
C ILE A 114 2.36 -3.69 -33.49
N LEU A 115 1.97 -4.75 -32.80
CA LEU A 115 2.69 -6.01 -32.81
C LEU A 115 2.45 -6.71 -34.15
N PRO A 116 3.45 -7.39 -34.77
CA PRO A 116 3.24 -8.22 -35.92
C PRO A 116 2.24 -9.33 -35.60
N GLU A 117 1.26 -9.55 -36.47
CA GLU A 117 0.32 -10.65 -36.33
C GLU A 117 1.09 -11.98 -36.41
N THR A 118 0.92 -12.82 -35.38
CA THR A 118 1.50 -14.17 -35.39
C THR A 118 0.58 -15.04 -36.23
N GLU A 119 1.07 -15.54 -37.36
CA GLU A 119 0.35 -16.51 -38.19
C GLU A 119 0.02 -17.75 -37.35
N GLY A 120 -1.24 -17.98 -37.00
CA GLY A 120 -1.70 -19.20 -36.34
C GLY A 120 -2.72 -19.08 -35.24
N GLU A 121 -3.00 -17.89 -34.66
CA GLU A 121 -4.04 -17.73 -33.65
C GLU A 121 -5.38 -17.29 -34.27
N THR A 122 -6.10 -18.26 -34.85
CA THR A 122 -7.54 -18.21 -35.09
C THR A 122 -8.22 -18.68 -33.80
N ASP A 123 -8.84 -17.78 -33.14
CA ASP A 123 -9.96 -17.91 -32.19
C ASP A 123 -9.68 -17.43 -30.75
N VAL A 124 -10.52 -16.47 -30.35
CA VAL A 124 -11.04 -16.19 -29.00
C VAL A 124 -10.34 -15.17 -28.12
N ALA A 125 -9.19 -14.62 -28.35
CA ALA A 125 -8.71 -13.56 -27.44
C ALA A 125 -8.52 -12.21 -28.14
N THR A 126 -9.17 -11.14 -27.63
CA THR A 126 -8.86 -9.77 -28.02
C THR A 126 -7.33 -9.56 -27.97
N PRO A 127 -6.69 -9.12 -29.07
CA PRO A 127 -5.23 -9.02 -29.11
C PRO A 127 -4.71 -8.05 -28.04
N LEU A 128 -3.52 -8.34 -27.51
CA LEU A 128 -2.83 -7.44 -26.60
C LEU A 128 -2.38 -6.18 -27.35
N THR A 129 -2.71 -5.02 -26.82
CA THR A 129 -2.23 -3.74 -27.34
C THR A 129 -1.05 -3.29 -26.49
N VAL A 130 0.03 -2.82 -27.11
CA VAL A 130 1.21 -2.32 -26.40
C VAL A 130 1.30 -0.81 -26.53
N GLU A 131 1.51 -0.15 -25.39
CA GLU A 131 1.77 1.28 -25.31
C GLU A 131 3.19 1.51 -24.77
N LEU A 132 4.04 2.14 -25.55
CA LEU A 132 5.41 2.48 -25.18
C LEU A 132 5.44 3.86 -24.53
N TRP A 133 6.12 3.98 -23.40
CA TRP A 133 6.23 5.22 -22.63
C TRP A 133 7.66 5.74 -22.61
N ASP A 134 7.88 6.93 -23.17
CA ASP A 134 9.11 7.67 -23.00
C ASP A 134 9.06 8.49 -21.69
N THR A 135 10.14 8.46 -20.93
CA THR A 135 10.22 9.14 -19.64
C THR A 135 11.37 10.15 -19.62
N PRO A 136 11.24 11.24 -18.85
CA PRO A 136 12.36 12.12 -18.58
C PRO A 136 13.56 11.39 -18.00
N GLY A 137 14.76 11.90 -18.22
CA GLY A 137 15.99 11.33 -17.67
C GLY A 137 15.97 11.37 -16.13
N LEU A 138 16.47 10.30 -15.51
CA LEU A 138 16.54 10.19 -14.05
C LEU A 138 17.40 11.28 -13.39
N ASP A 139 18.35 11.86 -14.12
CA ASP A 139 19.23 12.94 -13.69
C ASP A 139 18.66 14.35 -13.91
N GLU A 140 17.62 14.48 -14.74
CA GLU A 140 16.90 15.76 -14.93
C GLU A 140 15.98 16.10 -13.75
N VAL A 141 15.64 15.10 -12.97
CA VAL A 141 14.73 15.22 -11.83
C VAL A 141 15.55 15.17 -10.54
N GLN A 142 15.45 16.19 -9.70
CA GLN A 142 16.25 16.28 -8.47
C GLN A 142 15.59 15.53 -7.29
N GLY A 143 16.45 14.89 -6.47
CA GLY A 143 16.08 14.38 -5.15
C GLY A 143 14.79 13.53 -5.13
N ASP A 144 13.84 13.96 -4.32
CA ASP A 144 12.55 13.27 -4.09
C ASP A 144 11.70 13.11 -5.34
N ASP A 145 11.81 14.02 -6.31
CA ASP A 145 11.02 13.92 -7.54
C ASP A 145 11.52 12.81 -8.48
N ARG A 146 12.82 12.49 -8.44
CA ARG A 146 13.38 11.31 -9.13
C ARG A 146 12.79 10.02 -8.58
N GLU A 147 12.72 9.91 -7.26
CA GLU A 147 12.11 8.77 -6.59
C GLU A 147 10.62 8.65 -6.94
N ARG A 148 9.90 9.77 -6.91
CA ARG A 148 8.48 9.82 -7.30
C ARG A 148 8.25 9.44 -8.76
N LEU A 149 9.17 9.80 -9.67
CA LEU A 149 9.09 9.40 -11.07
C LEU A 149 9.25 7.89 -11.21
N ALA A 150 10.32 7.33 -10.64
CA ALA A 150 10.57 5.88 -10.67
C ALA A 150 9.41 5.09 -10.05
N GLN A 151 8.87 5.54 -8.91
CA GLN A 151 7.71 4.93 -8.26
C GLN A 151 6.44 5.03 -9.12
N ARG A 152 6.16 6.17 -9.75
CA ARG A 152 5.00 6.33 -10.64
C ARG A 152 5.07 5.40 -11.83
N VAL A 153 6.25 5.28 -12.44
CA VAL A 153 6.47 4.36 -13.56
C VAL A 153 6.32 2.92 -13.08
N ALA A 154 6.99 2.56 -11.98
CA ALA A 154 6.88 1.22 -11.39
C ALA A 154 5.44 0.83 -11.05
N GLN A 155 4.59 1.77 -10.61
CA GLN A 155 3.19 1.48 -10.29
C GLN A 155 2.31 1.22 -11.52
N ARG A 156 2.63 1.76 -12.68
CA ARG A 156 1.76 1.77 -13.86
C ARG A 156 2.25 0.91 -15.01
N ALA A 157 3.58 0.82 -15.19
CA ALA A 157 4.17 -0.01 -16.23
C ALA A 157 4.04 -1.50 -15.90
N ASP A 158 3.87 -2.33 -16.92
CA ASP A 158 3.83 -3.79 -16.80
C ASP A 158 5.20 -4.39 -17.06
N LEU A 159 5.99 -3.75 -17.93
CA LEU A 159 7.39 -4.07 -18.22
C LEU A 159 8.21 -2.79 -18.20
N ILE A 160 9.41 -2.84 -17.65
CA ILE A 160 10.35 -1.72 -17.61
C ILE A 160 11.58 -2.06 -18.45
N LEU A 161 11.92 -1.18 -19.39
CA LEU A 161 13.19 -1.20 -20.11
C LEU A 161 14.13 -0.20 -19.43
N PHE A 162 15.13 -0.69 -18.69
CA PHE A 162 16.11 0.16 -18.04
C PHE A 162 17.32 0.32 -18.94
N VAL A 163 17.50 1.53 -19.50
CA VAL A 163 18.51 1.79 -20.54
C VAL A 163 19.76 2.40 -19.94
N ILE A 164 20.87 1.76 -20.21
CA ILE A 164 22.23 2.19 -19.88
C ILE A 164 23.09 2.25 -21.14
N SER A 165 24.24 2.93 -21.09
CA SER A 165 25.18 2.95 -22.22
C SER A 165 26.62 2.88 -21.70
N GLY A 166 27.00 1.76 -21.10
CA GLY A 166 28.29 1.51 -20.46
C GLY A 166 28.12 1.04 -19.03
N ASP A 167 29.13 1.28 -18.19
CA ASP A 167 29.09 0.87 -16.76
C ASP A 167 27.99 1.64 -15.99
N LEU A 168 27.45 0.99 -14.96
CA LEU A 168 26.39 1.54 -14.11
C LEU A 168 26.91 2.65 -13.21
N SER A 169 26.35 3.84 -13.33
CA SER A 169 26.56 4.91 -12.36
C SER A 169 25.80 4.63 -11.05
N GLN A 170 26.19 5.33 -9.96
CA GLN A 170 25.49 5.17 -8.67
C GLN A 170 23.99 5.50 -8.77
N ILE A 171 23.64 6.51 -9.55
CA ILE A 171 22.23 6.89 -9.76
C ILE A 171 21.44 5.77 -10.47
N GLU A 172 22.04 5.16 -11.49
CA GLU A 172 21.44 4.05 -12.20
C GLU A 172 21.32 2.81 -11.32
N TRP A 173 22.33 2.54 -10.52
CA TRP A 173 22.33 1.46 -9.54
C TRP A 173 21.19 1.61 -8.53
N ASP A 174 21.09 2.77 -7.87
CA ASP A 174 20.06 3.04 -6.87
C ASP A 174 18.64 2.95 -7.46
N ALA A 175 18.45 3.46 -8.68
CA ALA A 175 17.17 3.38 -9.37
C ALA A 175 16.82 1.93 -9.72
N LEU A 176 17.76 1.17 -10.29
CA LEU A 176 17.58 -0.23 -10.65
C LEU A 176 17.23 -1.10 -9.43
N HIS A 177 17.97 -0.89 -8.32
CA HIS A 177 17.73 -1.58 -7.06
C HIS A 177 16.33 -1.34 -6.52
N ARG A 178 15.83 -0.09 -6.58
CA ARG A 178 14.46 0.26 -6.14
C ARG A 178 13.40 -0.36 -7.05
N LEU A 179 13.62 -0.33 -8.37
CA LEU A 179 12.69 -0.94 -9.33
C LEU A 179 12.57 -2.45 -9.12
N ARG A 180 13.68 -3.14 -8.94
CA ARG A 180 13.70 -4.58 -8.68
C ARG A 180 12.96 -4.94 -7.38
N ARG A 181 13.13 -4.16 -6.31
CA ARG A 181 12.38 -4.34 -5.06
C ARG A 181 10.87 -4.15 -5.21
N SER A 182 10.41 -3.43 -6.22
CA SER A 182 8.99 -3.29 -6.51
C SER A 182 8.37 -4.56 -7.14
N GLY A 183 9.19 -5.59 -7.43
CA GLY A 183 8.74 -6.84 -8.03
C GLY A 183 8.29 -6.73 -9.48
N LYS A 184 8.66 -5.65 -10.18
CA LYS A 184 8.29 -5.45 -11.59
C LYS A 184 9.24 -6.16 -12.53
N PRO A 185 8.72 -6.76 -13.61
CA PRO A 185 9.53 -7.27 -14.70
C PRO A 185 10.37 -6.15 -15.31
N LEU A 186 11.65 -6.41 -15.53
CA LEU A 186 12.60 -5.43 -15.99
C LEU A 186 13.58 -6.09 -16.98
N LEU A 187 13.83 -5.43 -18.10
CA LEU A 187 14.93 -5.73 -19.00
C LEU A 187 15.97 -4.62 -18.89
N LEU A 188 17.22 -5.00 -18.66
CA LEU A 188 18.36 -4.11 -18.72
C LEU A 188 18.84 -4.01 -20.16
N VAL A 189 18.78 -2.82 -20.74
CA VAL A 189 19.15 -2.57 -22.13
C VAL A 189 20.46 -1.82 -22.17
N LEU A 190 21.54 -2.51 -22.59
CA LEU A 190 22.84 -1.89 -22.88
C LEU A 190 22.79 -1.31 -24.29
N ASN A 191 22.49 -0.02 -24.37
CA ASN A 191 22.37 0.69 -25.64
C ASN A 191 23.69 1.34 -26.09
N LYS A 192 23.76 1.74 -27.35
CA LYS A 192 24.96 2.37 -27.97
C LYS A 192 26.17 1.43 -28.05
N VAL A 193 25.95 0.13 -28.19
CA VAL A 193 27.05 -0.84 -28.30
C VAL A 193 27.90 -0.64 -29.54
N ASP A 194 27.41 0.10 -30.55
CA ASP A 194 28.16 0.53 -31.73
C ASP A 194 29.33 1.45 -31.41
N GLN A 195 29.34 2.10 -30.23
CA GLN A 195 30.41 2.99 -29.79
C GLN A 195 31.60 2.23 -29.18
N TYR A 196 31.44 0.93 -28.92
CA TYR A 196 32.45 0.09 -28.29
C TYR A 196 32.98 -0.97 -29.25
N PRO A 197 34.33 -1.25 -29.28
CA PRO A 197 34.86 -2.45 -29.90
C PRO A 197 34.23 -3.73 -29.30
N GLU A 198 34.27 -4.82 -30.07
CA GLU A 198 33.63 -6.09 -29.65
C GLU A 198 34.18 -6.60 -28.30
N CYS A 199 35.49 -6.57 -28.12
CA CYS A 199 36.14 -6.97 -26.86
C CYS A 199 35.70 -6.12 -25.65
N ASP A 200 35.43 -4.84 -25.85
CA ASP A 200 34.96 -3.95 -24.78
C ASP A 200 33.50 -4.17 -24.45
N ARG A 201 32.68 -4.55 -25.45
CA ARG A 201 31.26 -4.92 -25.23
C ARG A 201 31.13 -6.13 -24.33
N GLU A 202 31.94 -7.17 -24.62
CA GLU A 202 31.96 -8.39 -23.81
C GLU A 202 32.48 -8.11 -22.40
N ALA A 203 33.50 -7.27 -22.24
CA ALA A 203 34.04 -6.87 -20.95
C ALA A 203 33.04 -6.06 -20.13
N ILE A 204 32.31 -5.11 -20.75
CA ILE A 204 31.24 -4.33 -20.10
C ILE A 204 30.10 -5.27 -19.68
N TYR A 205 29.66 -6.15 -20.57
CA TYR A 205 28.62 -7.13 -20.28
C TYR A 205 29.01 -8.04 -19.12
N ALA A 206 30.20 -8.62 -19.15
CA ALA A 206 30.73 -9.49 -18.09
C ALA A 206 30.82 -8.75 -16.75
N LYS A 207 31.27 -7.49 -16.75
CA LYS A 207 31.33 -6.67 -15.54
C LYS A 207 29.95 -6.36 -14.96
N ILE A 208 28.99 -6.01 -15.79
CA ILE A 208 27.60 -5.78 -15.37
C ILE A 208 27.01 -7.06 -14.79
N GLN A 209 27.18 -8.19 -15.48
CA GLN A 209 26.62 -9.47 -15.09
C GLN A 209 27.26 -10.04 -13.83
N ASN A 210 28.61 -10.08 -13.78
CA ASN A 210 29.35 -10.85 -12.76
C ASN A 210 29.64 -10.02 -11.49
N ASP A 211 29.95 -8.73 -11.63
CA ASP A 211 30.41 -7.90 -10.51
C ASP A 211 29.28 -7.10 -9.86
N ARG A 212 28.32 -6.64 -10.67
CA ARG A 212 27.31 -5.68 -10.21
C ARG A 212 25.94 -6.31 -9.96
N LEU A 213 25.52 -7.27 -10.78
CA LEU A 213 24.14 -7.73 -10.84
C LEU A 213 23.99 -9.25 -10.70
N GLN A 214 25.03 -9.98 -10.32
CA GLN A 214 25.11 -11.46 -10.33
C GLN A 214 23.89 -12.14 -9.68
N ASP A 215 23.40 -11.60 -8.56
CA ASP A 215 22.25 -12.17 -7.82
C ASP A 215 20.91 -11.46 -8.12
N TRP A 216 20.91 -10.46 -8.99
CA TRP A 216 19.77 -9.53 -9.13
C TRP A 216 19.10 -9.55 -10.49
N ILE A 217 19.85 -9.79 -11.55
CA ILE A 217 19.34 -9.79 -12.94
C ILE A 217 19.88 -11.05 -13.63
N SER A 218 18.98 -11.81 -14.23
CA SER A 218 19.36 -12.96 -15.05
C SER A 218 20.08 -12.51 -16.32
N PRO A 219 21.04 -13.29 -16.83
CA PRO A 219 21.64 -13.03 -18.14
C PRO A 219 20.62 -12.83 -19.27
N THR A 220 19.49 -13.52 -19.20
CA THR A 220 18.41 -13.41 -20.17
C THR A 220 17.59 -12.10 -20.04
N GLU A 221 17.79 -11.35 -18.98
CA GLU A 221 17.17 -10.04 -18.77
C GLU A 221 18.08 -8.88 -19.25
N ILE A 222 19.28 -9.16 -19.76
CA ILE A 222 20.25 -8.17 -20.28
C ILE A 222 20.29 -8.28 -21.80
N VAL A 223 19.99 -7.19 -22.49
CA VAL A 223 19.97 -7.14 -23.96
C VAL A 223 20.84 -5.99 -24.47
N MET A 224 21.67 -6.27 -25.46
CA MET A 224 22.53 -5.27 -26.11
C MET A 224 21.80 -4.67 -27.32
N THR A 225 21.93 -3.34 -27.52
CA THR A 225 21.27 -2.62 -28.62
C THR A 225 22.14 -1.48 -29.14
N ALA A 226 21.92 -1.12 -30.41
CA ALA A 226 22.38 0.14 -31.00
C ALA A 226 21.19 0.82 -31.67
N ALA A 227 20.46 1.67 -30.91
CA ALA A 227 19.21 2.26 -31.37
C ALA A 227 19.40 3.30 -32.49
N ALA A 228 20.53 4.00 -32.53
CA ALA A 228 20.87 4.99 -33.56
C ALA A 228 22.37 4.93 -33.89
N PRO A 229 22.84 3.82 -34.46
CA PRO A 229 24.26 3.63 -34.73
C PRO A 229 24.75 4.63 -35.76
N VAL A 230 25.96 5.17 -35.52
CA VAL A 230 26.59 6.15 -36.39
C VAL A 230 27.58 5.47 -37.32
N LYS A 231 27.34 5.59 -38.62
CA LYS A 231 28.23 5.08 -39.67
C LYS A 231 28.98 6.25 -40.33
N ARG A 232 30.27 6.06 -40.56
CA ARG A 232 31.05 7.00 -41.38
C ARG A 232 30.76 6.74 -42.84
N ILE A 233 30.14 7.69 -43.53
CA ILE A 233 29.84 7.62 -44.96
C ILE A 233 30.88 8.46 -45.69
N ALA A 234 31.70 7.81 -46.51
CA ALA A 234 32.66 8.49 -47.36
C ALA A 234 31.92 8.90 -48.66
N GLN A 235 31.74 10.19 -48.90
CA GLN A 235 31.17 10.73 -50.12
C GLN A 235 32.27 11.39 -50.94
N ARG A 236 32.42 10.98 -52.20
CA ARG A 236 33.34 11.59 -53.14
C ARG A 236 32.66 12.81 -53.76
N GLN A 237 33.18 14.01 -53.48
CA GLN A 237 32.69 15.23 -54.09
C GLN A 237 33.14 15.35 -55.53
N ALA A 238 32.44 16.23 -56.30
CA ALA A 238 32.77 16.46 -57.72
C ALA A 238 34.20 16.95 -58.01
N ASN A 239 34.85 17.52 -56.98
CA ASN A 239 36.26 17.95 -57.00
C ASN A 239 37.28 16.81 -56.73
N GLY A 240 36.79 15.57 -56.60
CA GLY A 240 37.65 14.40 -56.30
C GLY A 240 38.02 14.18 -54.84
N GLN A 241 37.69 15.10 -53.92
CA GLN A 241 37.93 14.96 -52.48
C GLN A 241 36.95 13.99 -51.86
N VAL A 242 37.44 13.13 -50.95
CA VAL A 242 36.59 12.24 -50.17
C VAL A 242 36.27 12.94 -48.85
N VAL A 243 35.02 13.32 -48.65
CA VAL A 243 34.53 13.89 -47.39
C VAL A 243 33.84 12.77 -46.61
N VAL A 244 34.28 12.52 -45.39
CA VAL A 244 33.71 11.55 -44.49
C VAL A 244 32.68 12.29 -43.63
N THR A 245 31.40 12.02 -43.83
CA THR A 245 30.30 12.58 -43.04
C THR A 245 29.71 11.49 -42.13
N PRO A 246 29.35 11.82 -40.90
CA PRO A 246 28.60 10.89 -40.06
C PRO A 246 27.18 10.74 -40.65
N GLY A 247 26.74 9.50 -40.82
CA GLY A 247 25.38 9.16 -41.22
C GLY A 247 24.82 8.12 -40.25
N LEU A 248 23.50 7.97 -40.24
CA LEU A 248 22.85 6.94 -39.42
C LEU A 248 22.91 5.59 -40.18
N ALA A 249 23.21 4.54 -39.46
CA ALA A 249 23.04 3.16 -39.91
C ALA A 249 21.68 2.61 -39.45
N LEU A 250 21.35 1.41 -39.89
CA LEU A 250 20.14 0.73 -39.44
C LEU A 250 20.22 0.43 -37.94
N PRO A 251 19.14 0.65 -37.18
CA PRO A 251 19.07 0.28 -35.77
C PRO A 251 19.34 -1.23 -35.60
N GLN A 252 20.01 -1.57 -34.48
CA GLN A 252 20.24 -2.96 -34.05
C GLN A 252 19.42 -3.19 -32.79
N VAL A 253 18.14 -3.49 -32.91
CA VAL A 253 17.19 -3.67 -31.80
C VAL A 253 16.39 -4.96 -31.90
N GLU A 254 16.72 -5.82 -32.90
CA GLU A 254 15.93 -7.04 -33.17
C GLU A 254 15.92 -8.02 -32.01
N ASP A 255 17.04 -8.20 -31.31
CA ASP A 255 17.15 -9.08 -30.13
C ASP A 255 16.26 -8.57 -28.98
N LEU A 256 16.23 -7.25 -28.77
CA LEU A 256 15.35 -6.63 -27.78
C LEU A 256 13.89 -6.81 -28.16
N LYS A 257 13.56 -6.60 -29.43
CA LYS A 257 12.21 -6.77 -29.96
C LYS A 257 11.74 -8.21 -29.80
N ALA A 258 12.58 -9.18 -30.17
CA ALA A 258 12.28 -10.60 -30.01
C ALA A 258 12.07 -10.97 -28.52
N ARG A 259 12.91 -10.43 -27.62
CA ARG A 259 12.78 -10.69 -26.18
C ARG A 259 11.52 -10.09 -25.58
N ILE A 260 11.15 -8.89 -25.97
CA ILE A 260 9.88 -8.27 -25.53
C ILE A 260 8.70 -9.12 -26.04
N LEU A 261 8.70 -9.50 -27.31
CA LEU A 261 7.62 -10.32 -27.90
C LEU A 261 7.50 -11.68 -27.18
N GLU A 262 8.61 -12.34 -26.87
CA GLU A 262 8.60 -13.60 -26.12
C GLU A 262 7.93 -13.43 -24.73
N ILE A 263 8.29 -12.37 -24.00
CA ILE A 263 7.69 -12.07 -22.69
C ILE A 263 6.18 -11.79 -22.84
N LEU A 264 5.78 -11.01 -23.83
CA LEU A 264 4.39 -10.65 -24.03
C LEU A 264 3.52 -11.85 -24.43
N GLN A 265 4.04 -12.74 -25.26
CA GLN A 265 3.34 -13.96 -25.67
C GLN A 265 3.15 -14.94 -24.52
N ARG A 266 4.20 -15.17 -23.72
CA ARG A 266 4.15 -16.14 -22.63
C ARG A 266 3.43 -15.62 -21.38
N GLU A 267 3.62 -14.37 -21.04
CA GLU A 267 3.27 -13.84 -19.71
C GLU A 267 2.45 -12.54 -19.77
N GLY A 268 2.16 -11.99 -20.94
CA GLY A 268 1.60 -10.64 -21.07
C GLY A 268 0.29 -10.45 -20.30
N LEU A 269 -0.65 -11.39 -20.39
CA LEU A 269 -1.91 -11.33 -19.65
C LEU A 269 -1.72 -11.49 -18.12
N ALA A 270 -0.77 -12.35 -17.72
CA ALA A 270 -0.43 -12.54 -16.32
C ALA A 270 0.22 -11.28 -15.71
N LEU A 271 1.12 -10.62 -16.45
CA LEU A 271 1.75 -9.37 -16.05
C LEU A 271 0.74 -8.24 -15.89
N LEU A 272 -0.15 -8.07 -16.87
CA LEU A 272 -1.22 -7.10 -16.83
C LEU A 272 -2.13 -7.30 -15.60
N THR A 273 -2.49 -8.56 -15.34
CA THR A 273 -3.35 -8.96 -14.22
C THR A 273 -2.67 -8.69 -12.88
N LEU A 274 -1.45 -9.17 -12.71
CA LEU A 274 -0.67 -9.01 -11.48
C LEU A 274 -0.45 -7.52 -11.15
N ASN A 275 -0.05 -6.74 -12.16
CA ASN A 275 0.17 -5.31 -11.98
C ASN A 275 -1.11 -4.57 -11.57
N SER A 276 -2.23 -4.95 -12.17
CA SER A 276 -3.53 -4.37 -11.85
C SER A 276 -3.99 -4.70 -10.43
N LEU A 277 -3.75 -5.93 -9.96
CA LEU A 277 -4.03 -6.34 -8.58
C LEU A 277 -3.12 -5.63 -7.56
N LEU A 278 -1.81 -5.51 -7.84
CA LEU A 278 -0.88 -4.77 -7.00
C LEU A 278 -1.28 -3.29 -6.89
N TYR A 279 -1.68 -2.68 -8.01
CA TYR A 279 -2.19 -1.31 -8.00
C TYR A 279 -3.46 -1.19 -7.15
N ALA A 280 -4.40 -2.12 -7.32
CA ALA A 280 -5.66 -2.15 -6.56
C ALA A 280 -5.40 -2.27 -5.06
N GLN A 281 -4.45 -3.11 -4.64
CA GLN A 281 -4.07 -3.26 -3.23
C GLN A 281 -3.48 -1.98 -2.65
N VAL A 282 -2.56 -1.32 -3.36
CA VAL A 282 -1.99 -0.03 -2.93
C VAL A 282 -3.08 1.05 -2.84
N ALA A 283 -3.97 1.11 -3.82
CA ALA A 283 -5.11 2.04 -3.82
C ALA A 283 -6.04 1.76 -2.64
N GLN A 284 -6.38 0.50 -2.37
CA GLN A 284 -7.20 0.08 -1.23
C GLN A 284 -6.60 0.54 0.10
N ASN A 285 -5.31 0.29 0.32
CA ASN A 285 -4.64 0.70 1.55
C ASN A 285 -4.70 2.22 1.76
N ARG A 286 -4.43 3.01 0.71
CA ARG A 286 -4.56 4.48 0.75
C ARG A 286 -5.99 4.95 1.00
N MET A 287 -6.98 4.27 0.42
CA MET A 287 -8.40 4.57 0.65
C MET A 287 -8.78 4.30 2.12
N VAL A 288 -8.28 3.21 2.71
CA VAL A 288 -8.46 2.92 4.14
C VAL A 288 -7.87 4.03 4.99
N GLU A 289 -6.61 4.39 4.78
CA GLU A 289 -5.95 5.48 5.53
C GLU A 289 -6.71 6.81 5.43
N CYS A 290 -7.16 7.15 4.23
CA CYS A 290 -7.93 8.37 4.00
C CYS A 290 -9.26 8.35 4.78
N LYS A 291 -10.00 7.24 4.73
CA LYS A 291 -11.25 7.07 5.50
C LYS A 291 -11.01 7.13 7.01
N LEU A 292 -9.94 6.53 7.50
CA LEU A 292 -9.58 6.59 8.91
C LEU A 292 -9.36 8.04 9.38
N LYS A 293 -8.58 8.82 8.62
CA LYS A 293 -8.35 10.24 8.90
C LYS A 293 -9.63 11.06 8.88
N LEU A 294 -10.50 10.85 7.88
CA LEU A 294 -11.78 11.56 7.78
C LEU A 294 -12.73 11.28 8.95
N ARG A 295 -12.64 10.09 9.53
CA ARG A 295 -13.48 9.65 10.63
C ARG A 295 -12.88 9.95 12.01
N GLU A 296 -11.64 10.40 12.08
CA GLU A 296 -10.92 10.59 13.33
C GLU A 296 -11.65 11.52 14.30
N THR A 297 -12.13 12.67 13.82
CA THR A 297 -12.91 13.62 14.64
C THR A 297 -14.22 13.01 15.15
N ALA A 298 -14.90 12.23 14.33
CA ALA A 298 -16.14 11.55 14.74
C ALA A 298 -15.85 10.41 15.73
N VAL A 299 -14.75 9.71 15.58
CA VAL A 299 -14.28 8.68 16.52
C VAL A 299 -14.00 9.28 17.88
N ASP A 300 -13.25 10.38 17.93
CA ASP A 300 -12.91 11.04 19.20
C ASP A 300 -14.14 11.59 19.90
N GLN A 301 -15.14 12.08 19.15
CA GLN A 301 -16.45 12.45 19.71
C GLN A 301 -17.19 11.27 20.32
N ILE A 302 -17.23 10.11 19.63
CA ILE A 302 -17.88 8.90 20.14
C ILE A 302 -17.18 8.40 21.39
N ILE A 303 -15.83 8.41 21.42
CA ILE A 303 -15.06 8.03 22.60
C ILE A 303 -15.37 8.95 23.78
N TRP A 304 -15.39 10.27 23.53
CA TRP A 304 -15.72 11.26 24.56
C TRP A 304 -17.14 11.08 25.11
N GLN A 305 -18.13 10.93 24.22
CA GLN A 305 -19.53 10.68 24.61
C GLN A 305 -19.68 9.37 25.41
N GLY A 306 -18.98 8.30 25.02
CA GLY A 306 -18.94 7.05 25.76
C GLY A 306 -18.37 7.23 27.17
N ALA A 307 -17.29 7.99 27.30
CA ALA A 307 -16.65 8.32 28.57
C ALA A 307 -17.59 9.14 29.47
N VAL A 308 -18.23 10.19 28.93
CA VAL A 308 -19.20 11.02 29.67
C VAL A 308 -20.42 10.18 30.09
N THR A 309 -20.96 9.36 29.18
CA THR A 309 -22.11 8.48 29.49
C THR A 309 -21.81 7.54 30.64
N LYS A 310 -20.63 6.90 30.63
CA LYS A 310 -20.20 6.02 31.73
C LYS A 310 -20.01 6.80 33.02
N ALA A 311 -19.35 7.95 32.93
CA ALA A 311 -19.12 8.81 34.05
C ALA A 311 -20.43 9.26 34.75
N THR A 312 -21.41 9.71 33.96
CA THR A 312 -22.74 10.13 34.44
C THR A 312 -23.51 8.95 35.03
N THR A 313 -23.50 7.79 34.34
CA THR A 313 -24.21 6.59 34.81
C THR A 313 -23.71 6.14 36.22
N ILE A 314 -22.37 6.16 36.39
CA ILE A 314 -21.77 5.76 37.70
C ILE A 314 -21.97 6.84 38.73
N ALA A 315 -21.90 8.12 38.40
CA ALA A 315 -22.15 9.22 39.33
C ALA A 315 -23.59 9.23 39.88
N LEU A 316 -24.57 8.81 39.08
CA LEU A 316 -25.98 8.78 39.47
C LEU A 316 -26.41 7.49 40.19
N ASN A 317 -25.59 6.43 40.15
CA ASN A 317 -25.98 5.12 40.68
C ASN A 317 -25.22 4.82 42.01
N PRO A 318 -25.93 4.64 43.15
CA PRO A 318 -25.29 4.41 44.45
C PRO A 318 -24.91 2.93 44.72
N ILE A 319 -25.14 2.01 43.75
CA ILE A 319 -25.00 0.56 44.00
C ILE A 319 -23.79 0.00 43.23
N ALA A 320 -22.67 -0.24 43.91
CA ALA A 320 -21.38 -0.64 43.32
C ALA A 320 -21.39 -1.90 42.42
N ILE A 321 -22.28 -2.87 42.65
CA ILE A 321 -22.34 -4.11 41.86
C ILE A 321 -22.99 -3.86 40.49
N VAL A 322 -23.96 -2.96 40.41
CA VAL A 322 -24.63 -2.58 39.17
C VAL A 322 -23.70 -1.74 38.28
N ASP A 323 -22.79 -0.99 38.88
CA ASP A 323 -21.83 -0.12 38.21
C ASP A 323 -20.84 -0.88 37.29
N VAL A 324 -20.32 -2.03 37.75
CA VAL A 324 -19.37 -2.83 36.96
C VAL A 324 -20.04 -3.41 35.71
N MET A 325 -21.26 -3.95 35.88
CA MET A 325 -22.00 -4.53 34.73
C MET A 325 -22.46 -3.45 33.74
N ALA A 326 -23.00 -2.35 34.25
CA ALA A 326 -23.41 -1.22 33.41
C ALA A 326 -22.22 -0.60 32.68
N GLY A 327 -21.10 -0.42 33.36
CA GLY A 327 -19.87 0.10 32.75
C GLY A 327 -19.34 -0.78 31.62
N ALA A 328 -19.37 -2.11 31.79
CA ALA A 328 -18.95 -3.04 30.75
C ALA A 328 -19.87 -3.02 29.51
N VAL A 329 -21.18 -2.88 29.71
CA VAL A 329 -22.16 -2.75 28.62
C VAL A 329 -21.92 -1.46 27.82
N ILE A 330 -21.60 -0.35 28.49
CA ILE A 330 -21.27 0.93 27.85
C ILE A 330 -20.00 0.78 27.00
N ASP A 331 -18.94 0.17 27.54
CA ASP A 331 -17.68 -0.03 26.83
C ASP A 331 -17.84 -0.97 25.62
N VAL A 332 -18.64 -2.04 25.72
CA VAL A 332 -18.98 -2.90 24.56
C VAL A 332 -19.75 -2.12 23.51
N SER A 333 -20.70 -1.28 23.92
CA SER A 333 -21.46 -0.42 23.01
C SER A 333 -20.58 0.60 22.31
N LEU A 334 -19.61 1.17 23.03
CA LEU A 334 -18.60 2.08 22.49
C LEU A 334 -17.77 1.36 21.40
N ILE A 335 -17.22 0.18 21.69
CA ILE A 335 -16.43 -0.61 20.74
C ILE A 335 -17.26 -0.95 19.49
N LEU A 336 -18.54 -1.33 19.65
CA LEU A 336 -19.44 -1.61 18.52
C LEU A 336 -19.71 -0.36 17.69
N SER A 337 -19.86 0.81 18.31
CA SER A 337 -20.08 2.07 17.64
C SER A 337 -18.84 2.48 16.81
N LEU A 338 -17.65 2.30 17.37
CA LEU A 338 -16.39 2.50 16.66
C LEU A 338 -16.23 1.55 15.48
N ALA A 339 -16.52 0.25 15.68
CA ALA A 339 -16.46 -0.74 14.60
C ALA A 339 -17.42 -0.43 13.46
N ARG A 340 -18.67 -0.01 13.77
CA ARG A 340 -19.66 0.43 12.76
C ARG A 340 -19.18 1.65 11.99
N LEU A 341 -18.60 2.63 12.67
CA LEU A 341 -18.05 3.83 12.04
C LEU A 341 -16.91 3.49 11.07
N TYR A 342 -16.09 2.51 11.40
CA TYR A 342 -15.04 2.02 10.52
C TYR A 342 -15.54 1.03 9.44
N GLY A 343 -16.81 0.63 9.49
CA GLY A 343 -17.38 -0.34 8.54
C GLY A 343 -16.87 -1.77 8.77
N LEU A 344 -16.42 -2.08 9.99
CA LEU A 344 -15.90 -3.40 10.34
C LEU A 344 -17.04 -4.31 10.83
N PRO A 345 -17.13 -5.57 10.34
CA PRO A 345 -18.16 -6.51 10.77
C PRO A 345 -17.83 -7.12 12.15
N LEU A 346 -17.97 -6.31 13.21
CA LEU A 346 -17.76 -6.77 14.59
C LEU A 346 -19.10 -7.07 15.25
N ASN A 347 -19.26 -8.30 15.76
CA ASN A 347 -20.43 -8.70 16.55
C ASN A 347 -20.22 -8.43 18.05
N ARG A 348 -21.29 -8.53 18.84
CA ARG A 348 -21.24 -8.30 20.30
C ARG A 348 -20.22 -9.20 21.01
N TRP A 349 -20.09 -10.43 20.58
CA TRP A 349 -19.14 -11.38 21.15
C TRP A 349 -17.67 -10.99 20.85
N GLY A 350 -17.40 -10.53 19.65
CA GLY A 350 -16.09 -9.99 19.28
C GLY A 350 -15.73 -8.72 20.06
N ALA A 351 -16.68 -7.80 20.22
CA ALA A 351 -16.49 -6.61 21.04
C ALA A 351 -16.23 -6.93 22.52
N TRP A 352 -16.96 -7.89 23.08
CA TRP A 352 -16.74 -8.37 24.44
C TRP A 352 -15.35 -9.00 24.62
N ARG A 353 -14.93 -9.84 23.67
CA ARG A 353 -13.58 -10.45 23.70
C ARG A 353 -12.48 -9.38 23.65
N LEU A 354 -12.64 -8.37 22.79
CA LEU A 354 -11.71 -7.25 22.69
C LEU A 354 -11.67 -6.46 24.01
N LEU A 355 -12.83 -6.11 24.60
CA LEU A 355 -12.90 -5.44 25.88
C LEU A 355 -12.21 -6.23 27.00
N ARG A 356 -12.44 -7.54 27.06
CA ARG A 356 -11.78 -8.42 28.03
C ARG A 356 -10.26 -8.41 27.87
N SER A 357 -9.76 -8.52 26.64
CA SER A 357 -8.33 -8.48 26.35
C SER A 357 -7.70 -7.14 26.71
N ILE A 358 -8.38 -6.02 26.43
CA ILE A 358 -7.97 -4.67 26.85
C ILE A 358 -7.94 -4.59 28.38
N GLY A 359 -8.98 -5.02 29.06
CA GLY A 359 -9.08 -4.98 30.53
C GLY A 359 -8.00 -5.79 31.22
N LEU A 360 -7.71 -7.00 30.74
CA LEU A 360 -6.61 -7.83 31.26
C LEU A 360 -5.25 -7.17 31.04
N SER A 361 -5.03 -6.59 29.86
CA SER A 361 -3.78 -5.87 29.54
C SER A 361 -3.63 -4.61 30.39
N MET A 362 -4.70 -3.84 30.60
CA MET A 362 -4.68 -2.66 31.48
C MET A 362 -4.38 -3.06 32.93
N ALA A 363 -4.97 -4.15 33.43
CA ALA A 363 -4.69 -4.65 34.77
C ALA A 363 -3.24 -5.11 34.94
N ALA A 364 -2.65 -5.76 33.91
CA ALA A 364 -1.25 -6.17 33.92
C ALA A 364 -0.29 -4.97 33.91
N VAL A 365 -0.58 -3.93 33.10
CA VAL A 365 0.21 -2.68 33.10
C VAL A 365 0.07 -1.93 34.42
N SER A 366 -1.13 -1.91 35.02
CA SER A 366 -1.37 -1.28 36.34
C SER A 366 -0.62 -1.96 37.49
N ALA A 367 -0.29 -3.23 37.36
CA ALA A 367 0.51 -3.97 38.35
C ALA A 367 2.01 -3.71 38.17
N SER A 368 2.47 -3.07 37.11
CA SER A 368 3.87 -2.70 36.91
C SER A 368 4.21 -1.35 37.53
N GLU A 369 5.47 -1.13 37.90
CA GLU A 369 5.97 0.09 38.59
C GLU A 369 5.74 1.38 37.74
N LEU A 370 5.53 1.26 36.43
CA LEU A 370 5.19 2.37 35.53
C LEU A 370 3.87 3.05 35.90
N PHE A 371 2.90 2.31 36.43
CA PHE A 371 1.59 2.83 36.82
C PHE A 371 1.61 3.57 38.17
N SER A 372 2.53 3.23 39.03
CA SER A 372 2.71 3.94 40.35
C SER A 372 3.33 5.32 40.16
N SER A 373 4.14 5.51 39.12
CA SER A 373 4.77 6.80 38.77
C SER A 373 3.83 7.78 38.06
N LEU A 374 2.76 7.27 37.42
CA LEU A 374 1.76 8.08 36.68
C LEU A 374 0.57 8.55 37.51
N GLY A 375 0.61 8.38 38.85
CA GLY A 375 -0.43 8.90 39.77
C GLY A 375 -1.71 8.06 39.84
N LEU A 376 -1.81 6.94 39.09
CA LEU A 376 -2.95 6.02 39.15
C LEU A 376 -2.97 5.15 40.44
N GLY A 377 -1.92 5.21 41.24
CA GLY A 377 -1.92 4.71 42.61
C GLY A 377 -3.01 5.34 43.50
N SER A 378 -3.41 6.59 43.16
CA SER A 378 -4.54 7.28 43.81
C SER A 378 -5.91 6.68 43.45
N LEU A 379 -6.03 5.96 42.32
CA LEU A 379 -7.26 5.27 41.89
C LEU A 379 -7.61 4.12 42.86
N LYS A 380 -6.61 3.37 43.31
CA LYS A 380 -6.77 2.27 44.28
C LYS A 380 -7.15 2.80 45.66
N THR A 381 -6.59 3.95 46.07
CA THR A 381 -6.89 4.57 47.35
C THR A 381 -8.27 5.26 47.37
N LEU A 382 -8.70 5.87 46.25
CA LEU A 382 -10.04 6.44 46.11
C LEU A 382 -11.13 5.38 46.06
N LEU A 383 -10.92 4.25 45.39
CA LEU A 383 -11.83 3.10 45.43
C LEU A 383 -11.89 2.44 46.84
N GLY A 384 -10.78 2.42 47.57
CA GLY A 384 -10.74 1.88 48.94
C GLY A 384 -11.35 2.81 49.99
N ALA A 385 -11.23 4.13 49.83
CA ALA A 385 -11.72 5.12 50.78
C ALA A 385 -13.24 5.36 50.70
N SER A 386 -13.88 5.06 49.55
CA SER A 386 -15.32 5.23 49.35
C SER A 386 -16.19 4.22 50.11
N LEU A 387 -15.60 3.09 50.57
CA LEU A 387 -16.31 2.05 51.32
C LEU A 387 -16.43 2.35 52.82
N SER A 388 -15.70 3.31 53.35
CA SER A 388 -15.67 3.58 54.78
C SER A 388 -16.39 4.86 55.23
N ALA A 389 -17.01 5.62 54.34
CA ALA A 389 -17.62 6.94 54.63
C ALA A 389 -19.17 6.94 54.55
N THR A 390 -19.85 5.87 55.02
CA THR A 390 -21.32 5.85 55.13
C THR A 390 -21.75 6.13 56.57
N GLY A 391 -21.48 7.34 57.04
CA GLY A 391 -22.08 7.87 58.27
C GLY A 391 -22.69 9.23 58.00
N GLY A 392 -24.00 9.25 57.82
CA GLY A 392 -24.91 10.34 57.52
C GLY A 392 -24.42 11.76 57.83
N ALA A 393 -24.22 12.54 56.77
CA ALA A 393 -24.29 14.02 56.81
C ALA A 393 -24.19 14.62 55.40
N THR A 394 -25.13 15.47 55.10
CA THR A 394 -25.17 16.52 54.05
C THR A 394 -24.88 16.11 52.60
N LEU A 395 -25.81 16.44 51.71
CA LEU A 395 -25.77 16.18 50.27
C LEU A 395 -24.50 16.69 49.54
N ALA A 396 -23.85 17.74 50.04
CA ALA A 396 -22.69 18.36 49.40
C ALA A 396 -21.43 17.45 49.32
N PRO A 397 -21.02 16.72 50.37
CA PRO A 397 -19.93 15.74 50.30
C PRO A 397 -20.25 14.56 49.40
N TYR A 398 -21.50 14.13 49.31
CA TYR A 398 -21.96 13.02 48.47
C TYR A 398 -21.80 13.33 46.97
N ILE A 399 -22.18 14.55 46.54
CA ILE A 399 -22.03 15.01 45.17
C ILE A 399 -20.55 15.04 44.77
N SER A 400 -19.67 15.51 45.65
CA SER A 400 -18.22 15.57 45.38
C SER A 400 -17.61 14.17 45.18
N ILE A 401 -18.02 13.19 45.99
CA ILE A 401 -17.56 11.80 45.89
C ILE A 401 -18.12 11.15 44.62
N ALA A 402 -19.40 11.31 44.31
CA ALA A 402 -20.06 10.77 43.14
C ALA A 402 -19.44 11.32 41.84
N VAL A 403 -19.17 12.63 41.75
CA VAL A 403 -18.47 13.26 40.63
C VAL A 403 -17.08 12.70 40.45
N THR A 404 -16.36 12.48 41.57
CA THR A 404 -15.00 11.93 41.49
C THR A 404 -14.99 10.47 40.98
N GLN A 405 -15.88 9.63 41.52
CA GLN A 405 -16.01 8.23 41.09
C GLN A 405 -16.45 8.12 39.62
N GLY A 406 -17.46 8.91 39.22
CA GLY A 406 -17.91 8.98 37.86
C GLY A 406 -16.80 9.42 36.91
N ALA A 407 -16.07 10.47 37.24
CA ALA A 407 -14.98 10.98 36.39
C ALA A 407 -13.85 9.94 36.22
N VAL A 408 -13.47 9.22 37.27
CA VAL A 408 -12.48 8.13 37.20
C VAL A 408 -12.95 7.01 36.26
N ALA A 409 -14.22 6.60 36.37
CA ALA A 409 -14.80 5.61 35.50
C ALA A 409 -14.87 6.08 34.04
N GLY A 410 -15.11 7.38 33.82
CA GLY A 410 -15.05 8.00 32.47
C GLY A 410 -13.65 7.97 31.87
N VAL A 411 -12.60 8.26 32.67
CA VAL A 411 -11.20 8.15 32.22
C VAL A 411 -10.89 6.73 31.76
N SER A 412 -11.32 5.72 32.53
CA SER A 412 -11.15 4.31 32.14
C SER A 412 -11.84 3.99 30.81
N SER A 413 -13.08 4.45 30.60
CA SER A 413 -13.80 4.25 29.34
C SER A 413 -13.14 4.97 28.17
N TYR A 414 -12.61 6.18 28.41
CA TYR A 414 -11.84 6.92 27.41
C TYR A 414 -10.60 6.15 26.97
N ALA A 415 -9.84 5.61 27.93
CA ALA A 415 -8.68 4.77 27.67
C ALA A 415 -9.05 3.51 26.86
N VAL A 416 -10.12 2.81 27.26
CA VAL A 416 -10.66 1.66 26.51
C VAL A 416 -11.02 2.06 25.07
N GLY A 417 -11.66 3.21 24.88
CA GLY A 417 -12.02 3.73 23.57
C GLY A 417 -10.79 4.02 22.70
N GLN A 418 -9.75 4.65 23.24
CA GLN A 418 -8.51 4.93 22.51
C GLN A 418 -7.74 3.66 22.14
N VAL A 419 -7.68 2.67 23.04
CA VAL A 419 -7.08 1.37 22.73
C VAL A 419 -7.89 0.63 21.68
N ALA A 420 -9.22 0.60 21.80
CA ALA A 420 -10.10 -0.02 20.82
C ALA A 420 -9.96 0.65 19.43
N LYS A 421 -9.90 1.99 19.37
CA LYS A 421 -9.61 2.75 18.14
C LYS A 421 -8.36 2.21 17.46
N ARG A 422 -7.24 2.10 18.16
CA ARG A 422 -5.97 1.61 17.60
C ARG A 422 -6.04 0.14 17.21
N CYS A 423 -6.63 -0.71 18.03
CA CYS A 423 -6.81 -2.13 17.71
C CYS A 423 -7.66 -2.35 16.47
N LEU A 424 -8.70 -1.55 16.26
CA LEU A 424 -9.54 -1.63 15.06
C LEU A 424 -8.81 -1.13 13.79
N ILE A 425 -7.90 -0.15 13.93
CA ILE A 425 -7.09 0.39 12.83
C ILE A 425 -5.93 -0.57 12.47
N GLU A 426 -5.16 -1.00 13.47
CA GLU A 426 -3.97 -1.83 13.29
C GLU A 426 -4.29 -3.30 13.03
N GLY A 427 -5.58 -3.68 13.09
CA GLY A 427 -6.02 -5.05 12.89
C GLY A 427 -5.44 -6.00 13.93
N CYS A 428 -5.61 -5.71 15.24
CA CYS A 428 -5.12 -6.55 16.35
C CYS A 428 -5.71 -7.98 16.35
N HIS A 429 -5.78 -8.60 15.18
CA HIS A 429 -6.22 -9.99 15.03
C HIS A 429 -5.15 -11.02 15.42
N HIS A 430 -3.95 -10.56 15.78
CA HIS A 430 -2.76 -11.41 15.93
C HIS A 430 -2.38 -11.70 17.39
N GLY A 431 -3.36 -11.71 18.32
CA GLY A 431 -3.17 -12.23 19.68
C GLY A 431 -2.99 -11.18 20.78
N GLU A 432 -3.05 -11.65 22.04
CA GLU A 432 -3.02 -10.84 23.26
C GLU A 432 -1.76 -9.96 23.41
N ALA A 433 -0.62 -10.41 22.88
CA ALA A 433 0.63 -9.63 22.90
C ALA A 433 0.56 -8.32 22.07
N SER A 434 -0.21 -8.28 21.01
CA SER A 434 -0.40 -7.08 20.19
C SER A 434 -1.29 -6.05 20.92
N VAL A 435 -2.34 -6.52 21.60
CA VAL A 435 -3.22 -5.68 22.42
C VAL A 435 -2.44 -5.08 23.58
N HIS A 436 -1.60 -5.87 24.25
CA HIS A 436 -0.78 -5.42 25.40
C HIS A 436 0.15 -4.26 25.02
N LYS A 437 0.91 -4.37 23.91
CA LYS A 437 1.77 -3.28 23.41
C LYS A 437 0.97 -2.03 23.03
N THR A 438 -0.24 -2.20 22.51
CA THR A 438 -1.11 -1.08 22.16
C THR A 438 -1.63 -0.39 23.42
N VAL A 439 -1.99 -1.14 24.47
CA VAL A 439 -2.38 -0.61 25.78
C VAL A 439 -1.25 0.20 26.39
N GLU A 440 -0.04 -0.34 26.48
CA GLU A 440 1.14 0.37 27.00
C GLU A 440 1.36 1.72 26.29
N ARG A 441 1.33 1.70 24.95
CA ARG A 441 1.55 2.89 24.12
C ARG A 441 0.46 3.95 24.30
N VAL A 442 -0.79 3.54 24.44
CA VAL A 442 -1.92 4.45 24.64
C VAL A 442 -1.83 5.07 26.02
N LEU A 443 -1.63 4.26 27.07
CA LEU A 443 -1.57 4.74 28.46
C LEU A 443 -0.37 5.67 28.68
N ALA A 444 0.79 5.37 28.10
CA ALA A 444 1.97 6.23 28.18
C ALA A 444 1.77 7.64 27.57
N ASN A 445 0.84 7.79 26.64
CA ASN A 445 0.55 9.07 25.98
C ASN A 445 -0.77 9.71 26.44
N LEU A 446 -1.45 9.14 27.44
CA LEU A 446 -2.73 9.62 27.92
C LEU A 446 -2.52 10.73 28.96
N ASP A 447 -3.03 11.94 28.71
CA ASP A 447 -3.07 13.00 29.72
C ASP A 447 -4.31 12.82 30.62
N GLU A 448 -4.18 11.93 31.59
CA GLU A 448 -5.25 11.59 32.52
C GLU A 448 -5.72 12.79 33.33
N GLY A 449 -4.81 13.69 33.74
CA GLY A 449 -5.12 14.87 34.52
C GLY A 449 -6.07 15.82 33.79
N SER A 450 -5.80 16.09 32.53
CA SER A 450 -6.65 16.96 31.69
C SER A 450 -8.02 16.32 31.42
N ILE A 451 -8.05 15.02 31.11
CA ILE A 451 -9.29 14.28 30.85
C ILE A 451 -10.16 14.24 32.11
N LEU A 452 -9.55 13.96 33.29
CA LEU A 452 -10.24 13.91 34.57
C LEU A 452 -10.83 15.28 34.92
N ALA A 453 -10.08 16.35 34.73
CA ALA A 453 -10.54 17.72 35.03
C ALA A 453 -11.73 18.10 34.13
N ARG A 454 -11.67 17.76 32.85
CA ARG A 454 -12.75 18.02 31.87
C ARG A 454 -13.99 17.20 32.21
N LEU A 455 -13.87 15.91 32.52
CA LEU A 455 -15.00 15.07 32.91
C LEU A 455 -15.65 15.56 34.19
N ARG A 456 -14.87 15.99 35.19
CA ARG A 456 -15.40 16.59 36.44
C ARG A 456 -16.23 17.83 36.15
N SER A 457 -15.76 18.74 35.29
CA SER A 457 -16.47 19.94 34.97
C SER A 457 -17.80 19.65 34.23
N GLU A 458 -17.82 18.70 33.29
CA GLU A 458 -19.05 18.31 32.58
C GLU A 458 -20.06 17.65 33.56
N LEU A 459 -19.58 16.71 34.40
CA LEU A 459 -20.44 16.04 35.40
C LEU A 459 -21.05 17.03 36.41
N GLN A 460 -20.31 18.03 36.84
CA GLN A 460 -20.82 19.06 37.76
C GLN A 460 -21.97 19.86 37.11
N LEU A 461 -21.82 20.21 35.80
CA LEU A 461 -22.86 20.92 35.06
C LEU A 461 -24.10 20.07 34.88
N ASP A 462 -23.95 18.80 34.51
CA ASP A 462 -25.05 17.87 34.30
C ASP A 462 -25.82 17.57 35.61
N LEU A 463 -25.13 17.34 36.74
CA LEU A 463 -25.75 17.10 38.02
C LEU A 463 -26.46 18.35 38.56
N GLN A 464 -25.92 19.56 38.34
CA GLN A 464 -26.60 20.80 38.70
C GLN A 464 -27.84 21.04 37.84
N ALA A 465 -27.79 20.70 36.55
CA ALA A 465 -28.94 20.79 35.66
C ALA A 465 -30.06 19.78 36.08
N PHE A 466 -29.66 18.59 36.51
CA PHE A 466 -30.58 17.57 37.01
C PHE A 466 -31.22 18.00 38.33
N ALA A 467 -30.44 18.52 39.30
CA ALA A 467 -30.93 19.01 40.58
C ALA A 467 -31.87 20.22 40.47
N ARG A 468 -31.80 21.00 39.38
CA ARG A 468 -32.72 22.13 39.11
C ARG A 468 -34.06 21.69 38.49
N LYS A 469 -34.12 20.48 37.93
CA LYS A 469 -35.34 19.93 37.29
C LYS A 469 -36.10 18.96 38.16
N SER A 470 -35.49 18.51 39.29
CA SER A 470 -36.13 17.73 40.35
C SER A 470 -36.69 18.65 41.45
#